data_6bd64eda361676a9ebb6d8f27764b5ff
#
_entry.id   6bd64eda361676a9ebb6d8f27764b5ff
#
_cell.length_a   1.000
_cell.length_b   1.000
_cell.length_c   1.000
_cell.angle_alpha   90.00
_cell.angle_beta   90.00
_cell.angle_gamma   90.00
#
_symmetry.space_group_name_H-M   'P 1'
#
loop_
_entity.id
_entity.type
_entity.pdbx_description
1 polymer ?
#
loop_
_entity_poly.entity_id
_entity_poly.type
_entity_poly.pdbx_seq_one_letter_code
_entity_poly.pdbx_strand_id
1 'polypeptide(L)'
;MQERDYLTAFYNEYDEESRLQSRHGSVEFITTMRYIEKYIKPGDRVLEIGAATGRYSHALARQGYQVDAVELVEHNIEIFRKNTQPREKVTITQGNALDLGNFPNDRYDITLLLGPLYHLYTEQDKRQAIGEALRVTKPGGVVFAAYVISDGCLLDEGFHRGNIDVAEYIEQGLLDGETFAAHSQPKDLFELVRKEDVNRLLEGFQAVRLHYVATDGSSQWLRESLEKMDEKTFQLYLKY
;
A
#
# COMPACT_ATOMS: atom_id res chain seq x y z
N MET A 1 12.78 -10.98 -18.23
CA MET A 1 12.94 -10.43 -16.86
C MET A 1 11.89 -11.07 -15.99
N GLN A 2 12.24 -11.49 -14.78
CA GLN A 2 11.25 -11.98 -13.82
C GLN A 2 10.51 -10.79 -13.20
N GLU A 3 9.33 -11.00 -12.64
CA GLU A 3 8.51 -9.98 -11.97
C GLU A 3 9.32 -9.14 -10.96
N ARG A 4 10.11 -9.80 -10.13
CA ARG A 4 11.00 -9.18 -9.15
C ARG A 4 12.04 -8.25 -9.77
N ASP A 5 12.49 -8.50 -10.99
CA ASP A 5 13.53 -7.69 -11.65
C ASP A 5 12.96 -6.31 -12.03
N TYR A 6 11.70 -6.24 -12.53
CA TYR A 6 11.02 -4.98 -12.84
C TYR A 6 10.84 -4.14 -11.58
N LEU A 7 10.37 -4.75 -10.50
CA LEU A 7 10.15 -4.10 -9.21
C LEU A 7 11.46 -3.52 -8.65
N THR A 8 12.52 -4.32 -8.63
CA THR A 8 13.83 -3.90 -8.12
C THR A 8 14.42 -2.77 -8.96
N ALA A 9 14.33 -2.87 -10.30
CA ALA A 9 14.84 -1.84 -11.19
C ALA A 9 14.13 -0.50 -10.95
N PHE A 10 12.80 -0.54 -10.80
CA PHE A 10 12.01 0.67 -10.54
C PHE A 10 12.40 1.33 -9.21
N TYR A 11 12.36 0.58 -8.10
CA TYR A 11 12.62 1.15 -6.77
C TYR A 11 14.09 1.51 -6.52
N ASN A 12 15.02 1.05 -7.34
CA ASN A 12 16.41 1.54 -7.30
C ASN A 12 16.56 2.98 -7.83
N GLU A 13 15.63 3.44 -8.68
CA GLU A 13 15.67 4.76 -9.31
C GLU A 13 14.57 5.71 -8.78
N TYR A 14 13.50 5.15 -8.21
CA TYR A 14 12.34 5.91 -7.77
C TYR A 14 12.54 6.52 -6.39
N ASP A 15 12.29 7.81 -6.25
CA ASP A 15 12.33 8.52 -4.97
C ASP A 15 11.05 8.28 -4.15
N GLU A 16 10.96 7.09 -3.54
CA GLU A 16 9.84 6.72 -2.67
C GLU A 16 9.75 7.62 -1.43
N GLU A 17 10.87 8.18 -0.97
CA GLU A 17 10.91 9.04 0.21
C GLU A 17 10.09 10.32 0.01
N SER A 18 10.13 10.91 -1.20
CA SER A 18 9.40 12.15 -1.50
C SER A 18 7.92 11.92 -1.84
N ARG A 19 7.51 10.70 -2.20
CA ARG A 19 6.15 10.39 -2.68
C ARG A 19 5.06 10.87 -1.71
N LEU A 20 5.20 10.59 -0.43
CA LEU A 20 4.23 10.95 0.59
C LEU A 20 4.50 12.30 1.27
N GLN A 21 5.46 13.10 0.75
CA GLN A 21 5.80 14.42 1.31
C GLN A 21 5.03 15.56 0.63
N SER A 22 4.59 15.38 -0.62
CA SER A 22 3.72 16.35 -1.30
C SER A 22 2.37 16.48 -0.57
N ARG A 23 1.65 17.59 -0.77
CA ARG A 23 0.35 17.77 -0.11
C ARG A 23 -0.65 16.69 -0.50
N HIS A 24 -0.78 16.39 -1.78
CA HIS A 24 -1.69 15.32 -2.22
C HIS A 24 -1.25 13.94 -1.72
N GLY A 25 0.05 13.60 -1.76
CA GLY A 25 0.56 12.33 -1.23
C GLY A 25 0.44 12.22 0.30
N SER A 26 0.54 13.36 1.01
CA SER A 26 0.36 13.37 2.47
C SER A 26 -1.07 13.00 2.89
N VAL A 27 -2.07 13.19 2.04
CA VAL A 27 -3.48 12.80 2.32
C VAL A 27 -3.59 11.28 2.49
N GLU A 28 -2.97 10.51 1.62
CA GLU A 28 -2.89 9.05 1.75
C GLU A 28 -2.31 8.65 3.11
N PHE A 29 -1.14 9.19 3.43
CA PHE A 29 -0.47 8.91 4.70
C PHE A 29 -1.31 9.29 5.91
N ILE A 30 -1.87 10.51 5.94
CA ILE A 30 -2.66 11.01 7.07
C ILE A 30 -3.93 10.20 7.23
N THR A 31 -4.62 9.87 6.14
CA THR A 31 -5.83 9.06 6.17
C THR A 31 -5.55 7.66 6.69
N THR A 32 -4.52 7.01 6.17
CA THR A 32 -4.11 5.68 6.62
C THR A 32 -3.75 5.68 8.11
N MET A 33 -2.93 6.64 8.56
CA MET A 33 -2.58 6.77 9.98
C MET A 33 -3.81 6.97 10.87
N ARG A 34 -4.77 7.81 10.48
CA ARG A 34 -6.02 7.99 11.23
C ARG A 34 -6.83 6.69 11.37
N TYR A 35 -6.80 5.84 10.35
CA TYR A 35 -7.45 4.53 10.43
C TYR A 35 -6.67 3.55 11.30
N ILE A 36 -5.35 3.54 11.24
CA ILE A 36 -4.50 2.75 12.15
C ILE A 36 -4.78 3.16 13.61
N GLU A 37 -4.81 4.47 13.89
CA GLU A 37 -5.06 5.03 15.21
C GLU A 37 -6.42 4.67 15.83
N LYS A 38 -7.43 4.30 15.01
CA LYS A 38 -8.72 3.81 15.52
C LYS A 38 -8.63 2.41 16.15
N TYR A 39 -7.64 1.62 15.76
CA TYR A 39 -7.55 0.22 16.15
C TYR A 39 -6.35 -0.08 17.06
N ILE A 40 -5.25 0.66 16.89
CA ILE A 40 -4.03 0.44 17.66
C ILE A 40 -4.17 0.92 19.11
N LYS A 41 -3.63 0.16 20.05
CA LYS A 41 -3.68 0.44 21.49
C LYS A 41 -2.27 0.53 22.07
N PRO A 42 -2.07 1.26 23.20
CA PRO A 42 -0.79 1.29 23.86
C PRO A 42 -0.25 -0.11 24.17
N GLY A 43 0.97 -0.38 23.72
CA GLY A 43 1.64 -1.68 23.90
C GLY A 43 1.46 -2.65 22.75
N ASP A 44 0.63 -2.33 21.75
CA ASP A 44 0.48 -3.14 20.56
C ASP A 44 1.78 -3.25 19.78
N ARG A 45 1.93 -4.37 19.08
CA ARG A 45 3.03 -4.66 18.18
C ARG A 45 2.55 -4.58 16.74
N VAL A 46 3.35 -3.94 15.91
CA VAL A 46 3.04 -3.75 14.48
C VAL A 46 4.02 -4.51 13.61
N LEU A 47 3.52 -5.13 12.54
CA LEU A 47 4.33 -5.58 11.42
C LEU A 47 3.97 -4.74 10.18
N GLU A 48 4.97 -4.20 9.50
CA GLU A 48 4.80 -3.60 8.18
C GLU A 48 5.48 -4.47 7.12
N ILE A 49 4.71 -4.93 6.12
CA ILE A 49 5.14 -5.78 5.03
C ILE A 49 5.19 -4.92 3.75
N GLY A 50 6.35 -4.84 3.11
CA GLY A 50 6.64 -3.89 2.03
C GLY A 50 6.82 -2.48 2.58
N ALA A 51 7.72 -2.35 3.57
CA ALA A 51 7.88 -1.10 4.33
C ALA A 51 8.53 0.05 3.53
N ALA A 52 9.06 -0.24 2.35
CA ALA A 52 9.81 0.72 1.53
C ALA A 52 10.86 1.48 2.38
N THR A 53 10.86 2.81 2.35
CA THR A 53 11.78 3.65 3.14
C THR A 53 11.34 3.85 4.60
N GLY A 54 10.21 3.24 5.04
CA GLY A 54 9.77 3.16 6.43
C GLY A 54 8.85 4.27 6.91
N ARG A 55 8.12 4.93 6.03
CA ARG A 55 7.28 6.08 6.38
C ARG A 55 6.29 5.79 7.52
N TYR A 56 5.55 4.67 7.45
CA TYR A 56 4.61 4.27 8.49
C TYR A 56 5.35 3.66 9.70
N SER A 57 6.34 2.79 9.48
CA SER A 57 7.14 2.18 10.52
C SER A 57 7.75 3.22 11.46
N HIS A 58 8.42 4.24 10.91
CA HIS A 58 9.03 5.29 11.70
C HIS A 58 7.99 6.16 12.42
N ALA A 59 6.87 6.48 11.75
CA ALA A 59 5.79 7.26 12.36
C ALA A 59 5.21 6.55 13.60
N LEU A 60 4.95 5.25 13.51
CA LEU A 60 4.44 4.44 14.61
C LEU A 60 5.50 4.24 15.71
N ALA A 61 6.77 4.00 15.33
CA ALA A 61 7.85 3.85 16.31
C ALA A 61 8.09 5.15 17.10
N ARG A 62 7.93 6.34 16.49
CA ARG A 62 7.98 7.65 17.16
C ARG A 62 6.83 7.84 18.15
N GLN A 63 5.68 7.22 17.89
CA GLN A 63 4.55 7.18 18.84
C GLN A 63 4.76 6.18 19.99
N GLY A 64 5.87 5.41 19.97
CA GLY A 64 6.27 4.49 21.05
C GLY A 64 5.91 3.02 20.80
N TYR A 65 5.31 2.68 19.67
CA TYR A 65 5.01 1.30 19.28
C TYR A 65 6.27 0.53 18.93
N GLN A 66 6.23 -0.79 19.12
CA GLN A 66 7.24 -1.69 18.61
C GLN A 66 6.85 -2.13 17.20
N VAL A 67 7.72 -1.87 16.23
CA VAL A 67 7.46 -2.14 14.82
C VAL A 67 8.53 -3.10 14.29
N ASP A 68 8.09 -4.21 13.73
CA ASP A 68 8.92 -5.05 12.88
C ASP A 68 8.55 -4.74 11.42
N ALA A 69 9.53 -4.62 10.54
CA ALA A 69 9.35 -4.28 9.12
C ALA A 69 10.00 -5.31 8.21
N VAL A 70 9.35 -5.58 7.08
CA VAL A 70 9.84 -6.45 6.00
C VAL A 70 9.85 -5.65 4.71
N GLU A 71 10.97 -5.69 3.98
CA GLU A 71 11.11 -5.04 2.68
C GLU A 71 11.90 -5.94 1.73
N LEU A 72 11.53 -5.95 0.46
CA LEU A 72 12.13 -6.80 -0.56
C LEU A 72 13.39 -6.16 -1.16
N VAL A 73 13.36 -4.85 -1.40
CA VAL A 73 14.38 -4.11 -2.17
C VAL A 73 15.45 -3.56 -1.22
N GLU A 74 16.70 -4.01 -1.39
CA GLU A 74 17.81 -3.61 -0.50
C GLU A 74 18.03 -2.09 -0.49
N HIS A 75 17.89 -1.42 -1.63
CA HIS A 75 17.98 0.04 -1.70
C HIS A 75 17.03 0.75 -0.72
N ASN A 76 15.78 0.31 -0.66
CA ASN A 76 14.79 0.84 0.29
C ASN A 76 15.20 0.55 1.73
N ILE A 77 15.74 -0.64 2.01
CA ILE A 77 16.22 -1.05 3.34
C ILE A 77 17.38 -0.15 3.80
N GLU A 78 18.30 0.19 2.91
CA GLU A 78 19.40 1.11 3.22
C GLU A 78 18.88 2.50 3.62
N ILE A 79 17.91 3.04 2.87
CA ILE A 79 17.25 4.31 3.20
C ILE A 79 16.49 4.21 4.52
N PHE A 80 15.73 3.13 4.72
CA PHE A 80 15.03 2.87 5.99
C PHE A 80 15.98 2.92 7.18
N ARG A 81 17.10 2.20 7.12
CA ARG A 81 18.13 2.17 8.18
C ARG A 81 18.73 3.56 8.43
N LYS A 82 19.00 4.31 7.36
CA LYS A 82 19.53 5.69 7.44
C LYS A 82 18.55 6.62 8.14
N ASN A 83 17.25 6.45 7.93
CA ASN A 83 16.19 7.26 8.50
C ASN A 83 15.84 6.88 9.94
N THR A 84 16.26 5.69 10.41
CA THR A 84 15.96 5.19 11.75
C THR A 84 16.65 6.04 12.83
N GLN A 85 15.88 6.52 13.78
CA GLN A 85 16.38 7.33 14.90
C GLN A 85 16.69 6.46 16.14
N PRO A 86 17.65 6.84 17.00
CA PRO A 86 18.11 6.00 18.12
C PRO A 86 17.03 5.58 19.15
N ARG A 87 15.92 6.30 19.21
CA ARG A 87 14.82 6.00 20.15
C ARG A 87 13.68 5.20 19.51
N GLU A 88 13.70 4.99 18.22
CA GLU A 88 12.68 4.22 17.53
C GLU A 88 12.86 2.73 17.79
N LYS A 89 11.79 2.10 18.28
CA LYS A 89 11.74 0.65 18.49
C LYS A 89 11.32 -0.04 17.19
N VAL A 90 12.17 0.04 16.20
CA VAL A 90 11.91 -0.51 14.86
C VAL A 90 13.03 -1.44 14.42
N THR A 91 12.67 -2.54 13.77
CA THR A 91 13.60 -3.47 13.11
C THR A 91 13.19 -3.63 11.65
N ILE A 92 14.17 -3.85 10.77
CA ILE A 92 13.89 -4.16 9.36
C ILE A 92 14.64 -5.42 8.93
N THR A 93 13.93 -6.29 8.23
CA THR A 93 14.43 -7.55 7.68
C THR A 93 14.18 -7.58 6.19
N GLN A 94 15.17 -8.01 5.40
CA GLN A 94 14.91 -8.28 3.99
C GLN A 94 14.04 -9.53 3.87
N GLY A 95 12.94 -9.43 3.12
CA GLY A 95 12.00 -10.53 2.96
C GLY A 95 10.95 -10.29 1.89
N ASN A 96 10.11 -11.29 1.68
CA ASN A 96 9.03 -11.27 0.70
C ASN A 96 7.69 -11.48 1.40
N ALA A 97 6.67 -10.74 0.99
CA ALA A 97 5.30 -10.88 1.50
C ALA A 97 4.72 -12.31 1.33
N LEU A 98 5.26 -13.07 0.38
CA LEU A 98 4.87 -14.46 0.12
C LEU A 98 5.43 -15.46 1.13
N ASP A 99 6.44 -15.08 1.90
CA ASP A 99 7.07 -15.96 2.90
C ASP A 99 7.50 -15.13 4.13
N LEU A 100 6.71 -15.21 5.16
CA LEU A 100 6.99 -14.63 6.48
C LEU A 100 7.37 -15.73 7.50
N GLY A 101 7.95 -16.84 7.05
CA GLY A 101 8.29 -18.00 7.91
C GLY A 101 9.18 -17.67 9.11
N ASN A 102 9.94 -16.57 9.07
CA ASN A 102 10.73 -16.06 10.19
C ASN A 102 9.90 -15.35 11.26
N PHE A 103 8.62 -15.11 11.02
CA PHE A 103 7.71 -14.43 11.95
C PHE A 103 6.72 -15.44 12.55
N PRO A 104 6.59 -15.51 13.88
CA PRO A 104 5.66 -16.42 14.54
C PRO A 104 4.20 -16.11 14.21
N ASN A 105 3.35 -17.13 14.31
CA ASN A 105 1.90 -16.96 14.26
C ASN A 105 1.43 -16.06 15.42
N ASP A 106 0.31 -15.38 15.22
CA ASP A 106 -0.42 -14.63 16.27
C ASP A 106 0.47 -13.67 17.10
N ARG A 107 1.42 -13.01 16.44
CA ARG A 107 2.39 -12.13 17.09
C ARG A 107 1.99 -10.68 17.12
N TYR A 108 1.36 -10.19 16.05
CA TYR A 108 1.11 -8.76 15.83
C TYR A 108 -0.34 -8.39 16.09
N ASP A 109 -0.56 -7.24 16.68
CA ASP A 109 -1.89 -6.67 16.91
C ASP A 109 -2.39 -5.96 15.65
N ILE A 110 -1.46 -5.31 14.93
CA ILE A 110 -1.69 -4.64 13.66
C ILE A 110 -0.67 -5.15 12.63
N THR A 111 -1.13 -5.51 11.44
CA THR A 111 -0.28 -5.83 10.29
C THR A 111 -0.62 -4.90 9.13
N LEU A 112 0.39 -4.23 8.60
CA LEU A 112 0.30 -3.35 7.44
C LEU A 112 0.83 -4.08 6.21
N LEU A 113 -0.02 -4.27 5.20
CA LEU A 113 0.29 -4.86 3.90
C LEU A 113 -0.05 -3.79 2.84
N LEU A 114 0.68 -2.65 2.88
CA LEU A 114 0.32 -1.44 2.16
C LEU A 114 1.01 -1.28 0.78
N GLY A 115 1.90 -2.19 0.42
CA GLY A 115 2.64 -2.18 -0.84
C GLY A 115 2.49 -3.45 -1.68
N PRO A 116 2.70 -4.63 -1.13
CA PRO A 116 2.94 -5.84 -1.91
C PRO A 116 1.81 -6.25 -2.84
N LEU A 117 0.53 -6.08 -2.46
CA LEU A 117 -0.59 -6.66 -3.20
C LEU A 117 -0.78 -6.11 -4.62
N TYR A 118 -0.37 -4.89 -4.88
CA TYR A 118 -0.42 -4.33 -6.22
C TYR A 118 0.86 -4.55 -7.05
N HIS A 119 1.78 -5.37 -6.53
CA HIS A 119 2.94 -5.90 -7.22
C HIS A 119 2.89 -7.43 -7.38
N LEU A 120 1.77 -8.05 -7.05
CA LEU A 120 1.51 -9.48 -7.22
C LEU A 120 0.41 -9.66 -8.28
N TYR A 121 0.73 -10.36 -9.38
CA TYR A 121 -0.13 -10.44 -10.57
C TYR A 121 -0.97 -11.71 -10.63
N THR A 122 -0.69 -12.70 -9.77
CA THR A 122 -1.50 -13.92 -9.69
C THR A 122 -2.41 -13.90 -8.47
N GLU A 123 -3.62 -14.45 -8.61
CA GLU A 123 -4.53 -14.64 -7.48
C GLU A 123 -3.89 -15.49 -6.38
N GLN A 124 -3.13 -16.51 -6.77
CA GLN A 124 -2.43 -17.40 -5.84
C GLN A 124 -1.47 -16.61 -4.94
N ASP A 125 -0.61 -15.76 -5.52
CA ASP A 125 0.39 -15.00 -4.77
C ASP A 125 -0.27 -13.97 -3.84
N LYS A 126 -1.31 -13.27 -4.32
CA LYS A 126 -2.08 -12.35 -3.47
C LYS A 126 -2.71 -13.07 -2.29
N ARG A 127 -3.35 -14.21 -2.52
CA ARG A 127 -3.93 -15.03 -1.45
C ARG A 127 -2.87 -15.56 -0.48
N GLN A 128 -1.69 -15.91 -0.98
CA GLN A 128 -0.56 -16.32 -0.15
C GLN A 128 -0.08 -15.16 0.74
N ALA A 129 0.14 -13.97 0.19
CA ALA A 129 0.54 -12.79 0.96
C ALA A 129 -0.51 -12.40 2.03
N ILE A 130 -1.80 -12.44 1.67
CA ILE A 130 -2.91 -12.22 2.61
C ILE A 130 -2.90 -13.30 3.71
N GLY A 131 -2.72 -14.57 3.34
CA GLY A 131 -2.65 -15.69 4.27
C GLY A 131 -1.51 -15.54 5.27
N GLU A 132 -0.32 -15.13 4.82
CA GLU A 132 0.82 -14.85 5.68
C GLU A 132 0.56 -13.66 6.61
N ALA A 133 -0.01 -12.56 6.09
CA ALA A 133 -0.38 -11.41 6.91
C ALA A 133 -1.41 -11.79 8.00
N LEU A 134 -2.42 -12.60 7.66
CA LEU A 134 -3.41 -13.09 8.62
C LEU A 134 -2.78 -14.06 9.65
N ARG A 135 -1.89 -14.95 9.21
CA ARG A 135 -1.21 -15.92 10.09
C ARG A 135 -0.40 -15.25 11.19
N VAL A 136 0.33 -14.19 10.87
CA VAL A 136 1.17 -13.48 11.84
C VAL A 136 0.38 -12.51 12.71
N THR A 137 -0.86 -12.18 12.31
CA THR A 137 -1.75 -11.29 13.06
C THR A 137 -2.53 -12.09 14.11
N LYS A 138 -2.60 -11.57 15.33
CA LYS A 138 -3.37 -12.18 16.41
C LYS A 138 -4.85 -12.31 16.08
N PRO A 139 -5.55 -13.31 16.62
CA PRO A 139 -7.02 -13.31 16.61
C PRO A 139 -7.58 -12.01 17.19
N GLY A 140 -8.45 -11.33 16.42
CA GLY A 140 -8.99 -10.02 16.79
C GLY A 140 -8.08 -8.83 16.48
N GLY A 141 -6.89 -9.06 15.94
CA GLY A 141 -6.02 -8.03 15.37
C GLY A 141 -6.54 -7.50 14.03
N VAL A 142 -5.86 -6.53 13.45
CA VAL A 142 -6.29 -5.87 12.22
C VAL A 142 -5.18 -5.92 11.18
N VAL A 143 -5.56 -6.32 9.95
CA VAL A 143 -4.71 -6.23 8.77
C VAL A 143 -5.18 -5.06 7.92
N PHE A 144 -4.28 -4.12 7.63
CA PHE A 144 -4.50 -3.07 6.64
C PHE A 144 -3.86 -3.51 5.32
N ALA A 145 -4.66 -3.59 4.27
CA ALA A 145 -4.19 -4.00 2.95
C ALA A 145 -4.50 -2.92 1.91
N ALA A 146 -3.52 -2.53 1.11
CA ALA A 146 -3.68 -1.53 0.07
C ALA A 146 -3.79 -2.17 -1.32
N TYR A 147 -4.65 -1.61 -2.15
CA TYR A 147 -4.85 -1.94 -3.55
C TYR A 147 -4.93 -0.68 -4.39
N VAL A 148 -4.51 -0.76 -5.64
CA VAL A 148 -4.74 0.28 -6.64
C VAL A 148 -6.02 -0.06 -7.40
N ILE A 149 -7.05 0.77 -7.24
CA ILE A 149 -8.37 0.54 -7.84
C ILE A 149 -8.40 1.08 -9.26
N SER A 150 -8.66 0.20 -10.23
CA SER A 150 -8.67 0.51 -11.67
C SER A 150 -9.64 1.64 -12.03
N ASP A 151 -10.83 1.65 -11.43
CA ASP A 151 -11.85 2.68 -11.73
C ASP A 151 -11.32 4.09 -11.44
N GLY A 152 -10.58 4.29 -10.33
CA GLY A 152 -9.96 5.57 -10.00
C GLY A 152 -8.89 6.00 -11.00
N CYS A 153 -8.02 5.07 -11.38
CA CYS A 153 -6.97 5.32 -12.38
C CYS A 153 -7.56 5.63 -13.75
N LEU A 154 -8.56 4.88 -14.20
CA LEU A 154 -9.20 5.09 -15.49
C LEU A 154 -9.92 6.43 -15.56
N LEU A 155 -10.63 6.82 -14.50
CA LEU A 155 -11.31 8.11 -14.42
C LEU A 155 -10.31 9.28 -14.43
N ASP A 156 -9.21 9.20 -13.65
CA ASP A 156 -8.24 10.30 -13.57
C ASP A 156 -7.31 10.34 -14.79
N GLU A 157 -6.59 9.27 -15.09
CA GLU A 157 -5.57 9.26 -16.13
C GLU A 157 -6.15 9.08 -17.54
N GLY A 158 -7.27 8.33 -17.67
CA GLY A 158 -7.93 8.11 -18.96
C GLY A 158 -8.87 9.26 -19.33
N PHE A 159 -9.97 9.42 -18.62
CA PHE A 159 -11.03 10.33 -19.03
C PHE A 159 -10.83 11.78 -18.60
N HIS A 160 -10.17 12.05 -17.48
CA HIS A 160 -9.96 13.41 -16.97
C HIS A 160 -8.71 14.06 -17.58
N ARG A 161 -7.56 13.39 -17.49
CA ARG A 161 -6.27 13.93 -17.94
C ARG A 161 -5.94 13.61 -19.39
N GLY A 162 -6.49 12.52 -19.92
CA GLY A 162 -6.16 12.05 -21.25
C GLY A 162 -4.73 11.52 -21.41
N ASN A 163 -4.09 11.10 -20.30
CA ASN A 163 -2.75 10.52 -20.31
C ASN A 163 -2.78 9.08 -20.81
N ILE A 164 -3.91 8.40 -20.70
CA ILE A 164 -4.17 7.06 -21.21
C ILE A 164 -5.21 7.17 -22.33
N ASP A 165 -4.88 6.71 -23.52
CA ASP A 165 -5.86 6.50 -24.59
C ASP A 165 -6.65 5.22 -24.28
N VAL A 166 -7.86 5.40 -23.76
CA VAL A 166 -8.73 4.31 -23.33
C VAL A 166 -9.11 3.40 -24.50
N ALA A 167 -9.34 3.96 -25.69
CA ALA A 167 -9.69 3.19 -26.88
C ALA A 167 -8.50 2.32 -27.34
N GLU A 168 -7.31 2.91 -27.38
CA GLU A 168 -6.08 2.19 -27.71
C GLU A 168 -5.80 1.05 -26.72
N TYR A 169 -6.02 1.27 -25.41
CA TYR A 169 -5.83 0.24 -24.39
C TYR A 169 -6.80 -0.94 -24.57
N ILE A 170 -8.03 -0.68 -24.98
CA ILE A 170 -9.00 -1.73 -25.32
C ILE A 170 -8.53 -2.49 -26.57
N GLU A 171 -8.10 -1.79 -27.64
CA GLU A 171 -7.61 -2.42 -28.87
C GLU A 171 -6.37 -3.28 -28.62
N GLN A 172 -5.50 -2.89 -27.72
CA GLN A 172 -4.29 -3.64 -27.31
C GLN A 172 -4.59 -4.78 -26.33
N GLY A 173 -5.84 -4.92 -25.83
CA GLY A 173 -6.23 -5.91 -24.86
C GLY A 173 -5.66 -5.67 -23.45
N LEU A 174 -5.23 -4.44 -23.15
CA LEU A 174 -4.79 -4.01 -21.82
C LEU A 174 -5.97 -3.66 -20.89
N LEU A 175 -7.12 -3.41 -21.52
CA LEU A 175 -8.38 -3.11 -20.85
C LEU A 175 -9.50 -3.89 -21.54
N ASP A 176 -10.36 -4.54 -20.78
CA ASP A 176 -11.55 -5.20 -21.32
C ASP A 176 -12.59 -4.17 -21.78
N GLY A 177 -13.07 -4.31 -23.01
CA GLY A 177 -13.95 -3.32 -23.64
C GLY A 177 -15.38 -3.26 -23.11
N GLU A 178 -15.82 -4.27 -22.34
CA GLU A 178 -17.17 -4.32 -21.77
C GLU A 178 -17.15 -4.04 -20.27
N THR A 179 -16.20 -4.63 -19.55
CA THR A 179 -16.12 -4.55 -18.10
C THR A 179 -15.14 -3.49 -17.60
N PHE A 180 -14.28 -2.96 -18.47
CA PHE A 180 -13.17 -2.07 -18.15
C PHE A 180 -12.21 -2.65 -17.11
N ALA A 181 -12.12 -3.97 -17.00
CA ALA A 181 -11.14 -4.64 -16.16
C ALA A 181 -9.73 -4.49 -16.77
N ALA A 182 -8.77 -4.08 -15.98
CA ALA A 182 -7.38 -3.96 -16.42
C ALA A 182 -6.70 -5.34 -16.48
N HIS A 183 -5.87 -5.54 -17.49
CA HIS A 183 -5.01 -6.71 -17.67
C HIS A 183 -3.56 -6.33 -17.42
N SER A 184 -3.24 -6.02 -16.18
CA SER A 184 -1.91 -5.58 -15.76
C SER A 184 -0.86 -6.69 -15.89
N GLN A 185 0.36 -6.30 -16.22
CA GLN A 185 1.50 -7.21 -16.36
C GLN A 185 2.69 -6.70 -15.52
N PRO A 186 3.65 -7.55 -15.15
CA PRO A 186 4.79 -7.15 -14.33
C PRO A 186 5.57 -5.93 -14.82
N LYS A 187 5.64 -5.72 -16.14
CA LYS A 187 6.26 -4.53 -16.74
C LYS A 187 5.55 -3.22 -16.43
N ASP A 188 4.24 -3.30 -16.10
CA ASP A 188 3.41 -2.14 -15.79
C ASP A 188 3.57 -1.70 -14.32
N LEU A 189 4.33 -2.46 -13.53
CA LEU A 189 4.64 -2.27 -12.11
C LEU A 189 3.45 -2.40 -11.15
N PHE A 190 2.30 -1.85 -11.50
CA PHE A 190 1.13 -1.86 -10.65
C PHE A 190 0.03 -2.71 -11.25
N GLU A 191 -0.45 -3.66 -10.48
CA GLU A 191 -1.68 -4.35 -10.82
C GLU A 191 -2.87 -3.52 -10.36
N LEU A 192 -3.75 -3.25 -11.30
CA LEU A 192 -5.00 -2.54 -11.09
C LEU A 192 -6.11 -3.54 -10.86
N VAL A 193 -6.83 -3.41 -9.75
CA VAL A 193 -7.93 -4.32 -9.40
C VAL A 193 -9.24 -3.56 -9.26
N ARG A 194 -10.35 -4.29 -9.33
CA ARG A 194 -11.67 -3.77 -8.97
C ARG A 194 -12.03 -4.19 -7.55
N LYS A 195 -12.95 -3.49 -6.93
CA LYS A 195 -13.42 -3.82 -5.58
C LYS A 195 -13.99 -5.25 -5.48
N GLU A 196 -14.64 -5.72 -6.55
CA GLU A 196 -15.20 -7.07 -6.65
C GLU A 196 -14.09 -8.13 -6.61
N ASP A 197 -12.94 -7.85 -7.23
CA ASP A 197 -11.78 -8.75 -7.23
C ASP A 197 -11.20 -8.90 -5.82
N VAL A 198 -11.15 -7.79 -5.07
CA VAL A 198 -10.73 -7.84 -3.66
C VAL A 198 -11.66 -8.72 -2.82
N ASN A 199 -12.97 -8.64 -3.02
CA ASN A 199 -13.92 -9.52 -2.33
C ASN A 199 -13.64 -10.99 -2.64
N ARG A 200 -13.42 -11.33 -3.91
CA ARG A 200 -13.13 -12.69 -4.37
C ARG A 200 -11.82 -13.22 -3.77
N LEU A 201 -10.78 -12.39 -3.69
CA LEU A 201 -9.52 -12.78 -3.07
C LEU A 201 -9.67 -13.24 -1.61
N LEU A 202 -10.67 -12.71 -0.90
CA LEU A 202 -10.91 -12.99 0.51
C LEU A 202 -11.91 -14.13 0.75
N GLU A 203 -12.51 -14.68 -0.30
CA GLU A 203 -13.37 -15.85 -0.20
C GLU A 203 -12.59 -17.04 0.38
N GLY A 204 -13.19 -17.70 1.39
CA GLY A 204 -12.59 -18.85 2.08
C GLY A 204 -11.65 -18.49 3.25
N PHE A 205 -11.26 -17.25 3.44
CA PHE A 205 -10.65 -16.84 4.71
C PHE A 205 -11.75 -16.70 5.77
N GLN A 206 -11.61 -17.47 6.86
CA GLN A 206 -12.63 -17.47 7.93
C GLN A 206 -12.50 -16.23 8.82
N ALA A 207 -13.64 -15.75 9.31
CA ALA A 207 -13.74 -14.69 10.31
C ALA A 207 -13.12 -13.33 9.92
N VAL A 208 -13.02 -13.03 8.63
CA VAL A 208 -12.56 -11.73 8.14
C VAL A 208 -13.76 -10.80 7.96
N ARG A 209 -13.73 -9.64 8.64
CA ARG A 209 -14.68 -8.55 8.41
C ARG A 209 -13.98 -7.47 7.60
N LEU A 210 -14.54 -7.11 6.45
CA LEU A 210 -14.00 -6.10 5.57
C LEU A 210 -14.51 -4.70 5.91
N HIS A 211 -13.62 -3.73 5.78
CA HIS A 211 -13.91 -2.32 5.79
C HIS A 211 -13.09 -1.63 4.70
N TYR A 212 -13.77 -1.00 3.75
CA TYR A 212 -13.10 -0.29 2.65
C TYR A 212 -12.89 1.18 2.99
N VAL A 213 -11.73 1.70 2.67
CA VAL A 213 -11.35 3.11 2.85
C VAL A 213 -10.69 3.60 1.58
N ALA A 214 -11.22 4.69 1.01
CA ALA A 214 -10.51 5.42 -0.04
C ALA A 214 -9.52 6.38 0.63
N THR A 215 -8.23 6.16 0.44
CA THR A 215 -7.20 6.95 1.13
C THR A 215 -6.78 8.19 0.36
N ASP A 216 -6.83 8.17 -0.97
CA ASP A 216 -6.26 9.22 -1.82
C ASP A 216 -7.10 9.59 -3.06
N GLY A 217 -8.26 8.98 -3.27
CA GLY A 217 -9.07 9.20 -4.48
C GLY A 217 -9.35 10.68 -4.79
N SER A 218 -9.85 11.45 -3.83
CA SER A 218 -10.11 12.88 -4.03
C SER A 218 -8.83 13.72 -4.12
N SER A 219 -7.75 13.32 -3.44
CA SER A 219 -6.48 14.05 -3.49
C SER A 219 -5.76 13.89 -4.82
N GLN A 220 -5.92 12.79 -5.51
CA GLN A 220 -5.41 12.61 -6.87
C GLN A 220 -6.08 13.60 -7.84
N TRP A 221 -7.41 13.70 -7.80
CA TRP A 221 -8.16 14.64 -8.63
C TRP A 221 -7.85 16.11 -8.33
N LEU A 222 -7.58 16.43 -7.08
CA LEU A 222 -7.30 17.79 -6.61
C LEU A 222 -5.79 18.08 -6.52
N ARG A 223 -4.92 17.23 -7.06
CA ARG A 223 -3.46 17.31 -6.90
C ARG A 223 -2.92 18.73 -7.06
N GLU A 224 -3.19 19.36 -8.19
CA GLU A 224 -2.71 20.73 -8.46
C GLU A 224 -3.31 21.79 -7.54
N SER A 225 -4.58 21.62 -7.17
CA SER A 225 -5.27 22.54 -6.27
C SER A 225 -4.74 22.43 -4.85
N LEU A 226 -4.46 21.22 -4.38
CA LEU A 226 -3.90 20.95 -3.05
C LEU A 226 -2.50 21.58 -2.89
N GLU A 227 -1.64 21.47 -3.91
CA GLU A 227 -0.31 22.07 -3.86
C GLU A 227 -0.33 23.61 -3.78
N LYS A 228 -1.36 24.24 -4.35
CA LYS A 228 -1.57 25.70 -4.35
C LYS A 228 -2.40 26.20 -3.16
N MET A 229 -3.01 25.31 -2.39
CA MET A 229 -3.94 25.63 -1.31
C MET A 229 -3.19 26.25 -0.12
N ASP A 230 -3.76 27.25 0.54
CA ASP A 230 -3.22 27.75 1.79
C ASP A 230 -3.38 26.74 2.93
N GLU A 231 -2.54 26.86 3.96
CA GLU A 231 -2.48 25.88 5.05
C GLU A 231 -3.82 25.74 5.80
N LYS A 232 -4.52 26.83 6.04
CA LYS A 232 -5.81 26.81 6.76
C LYS A 232 -6.85 26.02 5.97
N THR A 233 -6.94 26.26 4.67
CA THR A 233 -7.86 25.55 3.77
C THR A 233 -7.46 24.08 3.63
N PHE A 234 -6.16 23.78 3.56
CA PHE A 234 -5.68 22.39 3.53
C PHE A 234 -6.04 21.63 4.81
N GLN A 235 -5.89 22.25 5.99
CA GLN A 235 -6.32 21.63 7.24
C GLN A 235 -7.83 21.39 7.31
N LEU A 236 -8.66 22.24 6.68
CA LEU A 236 -10.10 22.00 6.54
C LEU A 236 -10.38 20.82 5.59
N TYR A 237 -9.67 20.75 4.46
CA TYR A 237 -9.77 19.62 3.54
C TYR A 237 -9.42 18.30 4.22
N LEU A 238 -8.37 18.26 5.03
CA LEU A 238 -7.99 17.05 5.79
C LEU A 238 -9.05 16.63 6.83
N LYS A 239 -9.92 17.54 7.28
CA LYS A 239 -11.02 17.20 8.19
C LYS A 239 -12.25 16.67 7.46
N TYR A 240 -12.47 17.14 6.25
CA TYR A 240 -13.57 16.71 5.39
C TYR A 240 -13.39 15.27 4.94
#